data_c7e4f755ddf06f1bf3d82f81a4cf3940
#
_entry.id   c7e4f755ddf06f1bf3d82f81a4cf3940
#
_cell.length_a   1.000
_cell.length_b   1.000
_cell.length_c   1.000
_cell.angle_alpha   90.00
_cell.angle_beta   90.00
_cell.angle_gamma   90.00
#
_symmetry.space_group_name_H-M   'P 1'
#
loop_
_entity.id
_entity.type
_entity.pdbx_description
1 polymer ?
#
loop_
_entity_poly.entity_id
_entity_poly.type
_entity_poly.pdbx_seq_one_letter_code
_entity_poly.pdbx_strand_id
1 'polypeptide(L)' 'MKNSEIRALSIDELKSKIIGEKEALQKLKFAHAVSPIENPMKIRETKKLIARLKTALSQKELENA' A
#
# COMPACT_ATOMS: atom_id res chain seq x y z
N MET A 1 -7.16 2.70 -4.38
CA MET A 1 -8.29 2.66 -3.41
C MET A 1 -8.66 4.08 -2.97
N LYS A 2 -9.94 4.29 -2.77
CA LYS A 2 -10.41 5.57 -2.23
C LYS A 2 -10.19 5.61 -0.72
N ASN A 3 -10.01 6.81 -0.17
CA ASN A 3 -9.81 6.96 1.27
C ASN A 3 -10.97 6.40 2.10
N SER A 4 -12.20 6.50 1.60
CA SER A 4 -13.37 5.93 2.26
C SER A 4 -13.29 4.42 2.38
N GLU A 5 -12.78 3.76 1.34
CA GLU A 5 -12.59 2.31 1.35
C GLU A 5 -11.52 1.90 2.36
N ILE A 6 -10.42 2.66 2.41
CA ILE A 6 -9.34 2.41 3.36
C ILE A 6 -9.84 2.54 4.80
N ARG A 7 -10.63 3.58 5.09
CA ARG A 7 -11.17 3.82 6.43
C ARG A 7 -12.16 2.74 6.87
N ALA A 8 -12.80 2.09 5.93
CA ALA A 8 -13.77 1.02 6.22
C ALA A 8 -13.10 -0.30 6.60
N LEU A 9 -11.80 -0.45 6.36
CA LEU A 9 -11.07 -1.68 6.66
C LEU A 9 -10.77 -1.80 8.16
N SER A 10 -10.83 -3.03 8.69
CA SER A 10 -10.39 -3.30 10.06
C SER A 10 -8.87 -3.26 10.17
N ILE A 11 -8.35 -3.27 11.40
CA ILE A 11 -6.90 -3.30 11.63
C ILE A 11 -6.26 -4.53 10.96
N ASP A 12 -6.85 -5.71 11.12
CA ASP A 12 -6.34 -6.93 10.51
C ASP A 12 -6.37 -6.87 8.99
N GLU A 13 -7.46 -6.34 8.44
CA GLU A 13 -7.58 -6.15 6.98
C GLU A 13 -6.53 -5.16 6.46
N LEU A 14 -6.28 -4.08 7.19
CA LEU A 14 -5.24 -3.11 6.83
C LEU A 14 -3.86 -3.75 6.83
N LYS A 15 -3.54 -4.54 7.85
CA LYS A 15 -2.25 -5.25 7.93
C LYS A 15 -2.06 -6.20 6.75
N SER A 16 -3.08 -7.00 6.45
CA SER A 16 -3.05 -7.92 5.31
C SER A 16 -2.87 -7.18 3.98
N LYS A 17 -3.59 -6.08 3.82
CA LYS A 17 -3.51 -5.27 2.60
C LYS A 17 -2.13 -4.66 2.42
N ILE A 18 -1.53 -4.17 3.50
CA ILE A 18 -0.17 -3.61 3.47
C ILE A 18 0.83 -4.67 3.03
N ILE A 19 0.76 -5.88 3.59
CA ILE A 19 1.65 -6.98 3.22
C ILE A 19 1.52 -7.31 1.74
N GLY A 20 0.28 -7.46 1.25
CA GLY A 20 0.02 -7.75 -0.16
C GLY A 20 0.55 -6.67 -1.10
N GLU A 21 0.36 -5.40 -0.74
CA GLU A 21 0.84 -4.29 -1.55
C GLU A 21 2.36 -4.16 -1.53
N LYS A 22 3.01 -4.48 -0.40
CA LYS A 22 4.48 -4.51 -0.32
C LYS A 22 5.06 -5.58 -1.24
N GLU A 23 4.44 -6.76 -1.27
CA GLU A 23 4.86 -7.84 -2.17
C GLU A 23 4.69 -7.42 -3.64
N ALA A 24 3.56 -6.79 -3.96
CA ALA A 24 3.29 -6.28 -5.30
C ALA A 24 4.33 -5.22 -5.70
N LEU A 25 4.70 -4.34 -4.76
CA LEU A 25 5.72 -3.31 -5.01
C LEU A 25 7.08 -3.95 -5.29
N GLN A 26 7.46 -4.99 -4.55
CA GLN A 26 8.73 -5.69 -4.79
C GLN A 26 8.76 -6.30 -6.19
N LYS A 27 7.67 -6.93 -6.61
CA LYS A 27 7.56 -7.50 -7.94
C LYS A 27 7.68 -6.44 -9.03
N LEU A 28 7.03 -5.30 -8.84
CA LEU A 28 7.10 -4.18 -9.77
C LEU A 28 8.51 -3.60 -9.86
N LYS A 29 9.19 -3.46 -8.74
CA LYS A 29 10.58 -2.97 -8.71
C LYS A 29 11.51 -3.94 -9.41
N PHE A 30 11.34 -5.23 -9.18
CA PHE A 30 12.15 -6.25 -9.83
C PHE A 30 11.94 -6.23 -11.35
N ALA A 31 10.69 -6.20 -11.79
CA ALA A 31 10.36 -6.13 -13.20
C ALA A 31 10.95 -4.89 -13.87
N HIS A 32 10.92 -3.74 -13.18
CA HIS A 32 11.49 -2.50 -13.68
C HIS A 32 13.01 -2.56 -13.77
N ALA A 33 13.67 -3.24 -12.84
CA ALA A 33 15.12 -3.41 -12.86
C ALA A 33 15.58 -4.31 -14.00
N VAL A 34 14.80 -5.37 -14.31
CA VAL A 34 15.10 -6.30 -15.38
C VAL A 34 14.78 -5.71 -16.76
N SER A 35 13.67 -5.01 -16.87
CA SER A 35 13.20 -4.38 -18.11
C SER A 35 12.68 -2.98 -17.79
N PRO A 36 13.56 -1.96 -17.79
CA PRO A 36 13.17 -0.61 -17.41
C PRO A 36 11.99 -0.08 -18.21
N ILE A 37 10.99 0.45 -17.48
CA ILE A 37 9.79 1.04 -18.06
C ILE A 37 9.96 2.55 -18.06
N GLU A 38 9.60 3.21 -19.16
CA GLU A 38 9.75 4.66 -19.29
C GLU A 38 8.94 5.43 -18.24
N ASN A 39 7.80 4.89 -17.82
CA ASN A 39 6.95 5.56 -16.83
C ASN A 39 6.57 4.60 -15.71
N PRO A 40 7.30 4.62 -14.57
CA PRO A 40 7.01 3.72 -13.44
C PRO A 40 5.83 4.20 -12.60
N MET A 41 4.73 4.58 -13.23
CA MET A 41 3.56 5.11 -12.54
C MET A 41 2.98 4.14 -11.52
N LYS A 42 2.92 2.85 -11.86
CA LYS A 42 2.41 1.83 -10.94
C LYS A 42 3.23 1.72 -9.67
N ILE A 43 4.55 1.87 -9.78
CA ILE A 43 5.43 1.86 -8.61
C ILE A 43 5.09 3.03 -7.69
N ARG A 44 4.92 4.22 -8.26
CA ARG A 44 4.57 5.42 -7.49
C ARG A 44 3.20 5.29 -6.83
N GLU A 45 2.22 4.80 -7.58
CA GLU A 45 0.86 4.62 -7.07
C GLU A 45 0.83 3.59 -5.94
N THR A 46 1.56 2.50 -6.07
CA THR A 46 1.63 1.47 -5.04
C THR A 46 2.29 2.02 -3.78
N LYS A 47 3.37 2.79 -3.91
CA LYS A 47 4.02 3.44 -2.76
C LYS A 47 3.07 4.39 -2.03
N LYS A 48 2.30 5.18 -2.78
CA LYS A 48 1.31 6.10 -2.20
C LYS A 48 0.22 5.33 -1.47
N LEU A 49 -0.26 4.25 -2.06
CA LEU A 49 -1.28 3.41 -1.45
C LEU A 49 -0.78 2.80 -0.14
N ILE A 50 0.44 2.28 -0.13
CA ILE A 50 1.05 1.73 1.08
C ILE A 50 1.13 2.79 2.19
N ALA A 51 1.54 4.00 1.83
CA ALA A 51 1.62 5.10 2.79
C ALA A 51 0.25 5.44 3.38
N ARG A 52 -0.79 5.49 2.56
CA ARG A 52 -2.16 5.74 3.01
C ARG A 52 -2.67 4.63 3.92
N LEU A 53 -2.38 3.38 3.58
CA LEU A 53 -2.77 2.23 4.40
C LEU A 53 -2.07 2.26 5.75
N LYS A 54 -0.79 2.58 5.79
CA LYS A 54 -0.03 2.70 7.04
C LYS A 54 -0.56 3.83 7.92
N THR A 55 -0.90 4.97 7.32
CA THR A 55 -1.47 6.09 8.05
C THR A 55 -2.81 5.70 8.68
N ALA A 56 -3.68 5.06 7.91
CA ALA A 56 -4.97 4.60 8.41
C ALA A 56 -4.81 3.57 9.54
N LEU A 57 -3.85 2.66 9.40
CA LEU A 57 -3.56 1.67 10.44
C LEU A 57 -3.11 2.35 11.74
N SER A 58 -2.18 3.31 11.64
CA SER A 58 -1.71 4.07 12.82
C SER A 58 -2.87 4.79 13.52
N GLN A 59 -3.74 5.43 12.75
CA GLN A 59 -4.90 6.12 13.31
C GLN A 59 -5.83 5.17 14.05
N LYS A 60 -6.10 4.01 13.47
CA LYS A 60 -6.98 3.02 14.11
C LYS A 60 -6.36 2.40 15.35
N GLU A 61 -5.05 2.17 15.35
CA GLU A 61 -4.35 1.66 16.52
C GLU A 61 -4.39 2.68 17.67
N LEU A 62 -4.25 3.97 17.35
CA LEU A 62 -4.37 5.04 18.35
C LEU A 62 -5.78 5.13 18.92
N GLU A 63 -6.81 4.98 18.10
CA GLU A 63 -8.20 5.02 18.54
C GLU A 63 -8.52 3.86 19.47
N ASN A 64 -7.87 2.71 19.29
CA ASN A 64 -8.12 1.51 20.07
C ASN A 64 -7.12 1.30 21.22
N ALA A 65 -6.24 2.26 21.42
CA ALA A 65 -5.25 2.19 22.49
C ALA A 65 -5.84 2.54 23.86
#